data_961af687a8de172e625fc3c76e0331f3
#
_entry.id   961af687a8de172e625fc3c76e0331f3
#
_cell.length_a   1.000
_cell.length_b   1.000
_cell.length_c   1.000
_cell.angle_alpha   90.00
_cell.angle_beta   90.00
_cell.angle_gamma   90.00
#
_symmetry.space_group_name_H-M   'P 1'
#
loop_
_entity.id
_entity.type
_entity.pdbx_description
1 polymer ?
#
loop_
_entity_poly.entity_id
_entity_poly.type
_entity_poly.pdbx_seq_one_letter_code
_entity_poly.pdbx_strand_id
1 'polypeptide(L)'
;MLACIEICPEEWSNRLMITELWVSDNLQLQGIGTHLMNLAKEKAKEQGRRVIILETQSCNVVAISFYRSQGFKLIGFDSCCYTNRDVERHEVRFDLGFFLDNSSQAIKP
;
A
#
# COMPACT_ATOMS: atom_id res chain seq x y z
N MET A 1 -4.29 -8.22 19.88
CA MET A 1 -3.35 -7.55 18.94
C MET A 1 -3.70 -6.07 18.87
N LEU A 2 -2.73 -5.22 19.08
CA LEU A 2 -2.94 -3.76 19.12
C LEU A 2 -2.70 -3.12 17.75
N ALA A 3 -1.75 -3.65 16.99
CA ALA A 3 -1.44 -3.18 15.66
C ALA A 3 -0.60 -4.23 14.94
N CYS A 4 -0.67 -4.24 13.62
CA CYS A 4 0.19 -5.09 12.82
C CYS A 4 0.37 -4.53 11.42
N ILE A 5 1.49 -4.90 10.81
CA ILE A 5 1.69 -4.77 9.37
C ILE A 5 2.21 -6.10 8.85
N GLU A 6 1.64 -6.55 7.75
CA GLU A 6 2.07 -7.78 7.09
C GLU A 6 2.57 -7.42 5.70
N ILE A 7 3.74 -7.90 5.36
CA ILE A 7 4.34 -7.64 4.07
C ILE A 7 4.67 -8.97 3.39
N CYS A 8 4.59 -8.96 2.05
CA CYS A 8 4.88 -10.13 1.23
C CYS A 8 5.75 -9.70 0.04
N PRO A 9 6.98 -10.22 -0.06
CA PRO A 9 7.82 -9.94 -1.23
C PRO A 9 7.26 -10.61 -2.48
N GLU A 10 7.29 -9.88 -3.59
CA GLU A 10 7.01 -10.43 -4.93
C GLU A 10 8.31 -10.44 -5.73
N GLU A 11 8.96 -11.59 -5.77
CA GLU A 11 10.28 -11.69 -6.39
C GLU A 11 10.25 -11.44 -7.90
N TRP A 12 9.25 -11.98 -8.60
CA TRP A 12 9.19 -11.88 -10.06
C TRP A 12 9.07 -10.44 -10.55
N SER A 13 8.47 -9.56 -9.76
CA SER A 13 8.25 -8.15 -10.13
C SER A 13 9.12 -7.20 -9.31
N ASN A 14 9.88 -7.74 -8.37
CA ASN A 14 10.70 -6.98 -7.42
C ASN A 14 9.90 -5.89 -6.70
N ARG A 15 8.75 -6.29 -6.17
CA ARG A 15 7.88 -5.41 -5.38
C ARG A 15 7.73 -5.94 -3.96
N LEU A 16 7.38 -5.09 -3.04
CA LEU A 16 6.96 -5.48 -1.69
C LEU A 16 5.48 -5.14 -1.55
N MET A 17 4.66 -6.14 -1.28
CA MET A 17 3.23 -5.94 -1.07
C MET A 17 2.92 -5.82 0.41
N ILE A 18 2.17 -4.80 0.80
CA ILE A 18 1.55 -4.72 2.11
C ILE A 18 0.21 -5.45 1.99
N THR A 19 0.10 -6.59 2.65
CA THR A 19 -1.11 -7.41 2.61
C THR A 19 -2.07 -7.05 3.72
N GLU A 20 -1.56 -6.47 4.80
CA GLU A 20 -2.39 -6.04 5.92
C GLU A 20 -1.70 -4.91 6.68
N LEU A 21 -2.47 -3.90 7.05
CA LEU A 21 -2.06 -2.85 7.98
C LEU A 21 -3.25 -2.53 8.88
N TRP A 22 -3.09 -2.75 10.17
CA TRP A 22 -4.18 -2.58 11.12
C TRP A 22 -3.65 -1.97 12.41
N VAL A 23 -4.43 -1.02 12.94
CA VAL A 23 -4.15 -0.37 14.23
C VAL A 23 -5.45 -0.34 15.01
N SER A 24 -5.40 -0.76 16.26
CA SER A 24 -6.56 -0.74 17.15
C SER A 24 -7.13 0.68 17.27
N ASP A 25 -8.47 0.80 17.36
CA ASP A 25 -9.16 2.09 17.39
C ASP A 25 -8.65 3.01 18.50
N ASN A 26 -8.36 2.44 19.67
CA ASN A 26 -7.88 3.22 20.81
C ASN A 26 -6.41 3.67 20.67
N LEU A 27 -5.70 3.17 19.65
CA LEU A 27 -4.31 3.53 19.38
C LEU A 27 -4.15 4.33 18.10
N GLN A 28 -5.24 4.60 17.38
CA GLN A 28 -5.18 5.43 16.18
C GLN A 28 -4.83 6.86 16.57
N LEU A 29 -4.25 7.59 15.62
CA LEU A 29 -3.79 8.98 15.82
C LEU A 29 -2.59 9.13 16.76
N GLN A 30 -1.93 8.02 17.12
CA GLN A 30 -0.72 8.06 17.95
C GLN A 30 0.57 7.81 17.14
N GLY A 31 0.46 7.85 15.81
CA GLY A 31 1.63 7.67 14.95
C GLY A 31 2.06 6.22 14.76
N ILE A 32 1.29 5.26 15.26
CA ILE A 32 1.64 3.83 15.15
C ILE A 32 1.59 3.37 13.69
N GLY A 33 0.56 3.77 12.95
CA GLY A 33 0.46 3.44 11.52
C GLY A 33 1.65 3.98 10.74
N THR A 34 2.05 5.20 11.01
CA THR A 34 3.23 5.82 10.39
C THR A 34 4.51 5.06 10.76
N HIS A 35 4.65 4.65 12.01
CA HIS A 35 5.80 3.86 12.45
C HIS A 35 5.87 2.52 11.70
N LEU A 36 4.74 1.82 11.62
CA LEU A 36 4.67 0.54 10.90
C LEU A 36 4.98 0.73 9.42
N MET A 37 4.46 1.79 8.81
CA MET A 37 4.74 2.09 7.41
C MET A 37 6.23 2.37 7.18
N ASN A 38 6.87 3.08 8.10
CA ASN A 38 8.30 3.35 8.02
C ASN A 38 9.11 2.05 8.11
N LEU A 39 8.69 1.10 8.93
CA LEU A 39 9.33 -0.22 8.99
C LEU A 39 9.22 -0.95 7.65
N ALA A 40 8.06 -0.89 7.00
CA ALA A 40 7.89 -1.49 5.68
C ALA A 40 8.79 -0.83 4.65
N LYS A 41 8.91 0.50 4.68
CA LYS A 41 9.78 1.25 3.77
C LYS A 41 11.25 0.87 3.98
N GLU A 42 11.68 0.75 5.22
CA GLU A 42 13.04 0.31 5.54
C GLU A 42 13.31 -1.10 5.01
N LYS A 43 12.36 -2.01 5.21
CA LYS A 43 12.49 -3.38 4.73
C LYS A 43 12.57 -3.44 3.21
N ALA A 44 11.74 -2.67 2.53
CA ALA A 44 11.79 -2.59 1.06
C ALA A 44 13.13 -2.07 0.57
N LYS A 45 13.66 -1.05 1.24
CA LYS A 45 14.97 -0.49 0.91
C LYS A 45 16.09 -1.50 1.11
N GLU A 46 16.08 -2.21 2.25
CA GLU A 46 17.07 -3.26 2.54
C GLU A 46 17.06 -4.34 1.48
N GLN A 47 15.88 -4.72 1.00
CA GLN A 47 15.71 -5.77 0.00
C GLN A 47 15.91 -5.27 -1.43
N GLY A 48 16.14 -3.98 -1.64
CA GLY A 48 16.29 -3.40 -2.97
C GLY A 48 15.02 -3.45 -3.80
N ARG A 49 13.85 -3.39 -3.17
CA ARG A 49 12.57 -3.38 -3.88
C ARG A 49 12.39 -2.04 -4.59
N ARG A 50 11.77 -2.07 -5.77
CA ARG A 50 11.54 -0.85 -6.56
C ARG A 50 10.28 -0.10 -6.17
N VAL A 51 9.30 -0.78 -5.57
CA VAL A 51 8.02 -0.20 -5.19
C VAL A 51 7.36 -1.02 -4.08
N ILE A 52 6.65 -0.32 -3.20
CA ILE A 52 5.74 -0.95 -2.23
C ILE A 52 4.34 -0.78 -2.78
N ILE A 53 3.57 -1.86 -2.84
CA ILE A 53 2.19 -1.82 -3.34
C ILE A 53 1.21 -2.25 -2.26
N LEU A 54 0.00 -1.73 -2.36
CA LEU A 54 -1.11 -2.17 -1.52
C LEU A 54 -2.43 -1.99 -2.27
N GLU A 55 -3.44 -2.67 -1.79
CA GLU A 55 -4.78 -2.62 -2.35
C GLU A 55 -5.73 -2.02 -1.32
N THR A 56 -6.68 -1.21 -1.77
CA THR A 56 -7.72 -0.66 -0.91
C THR A 56 -8.99 -0.41 -1.73
N GLN A 57 -10.14 -0.36 -1.05
CA GLN A 57 -11.40 -0.04 -1.71
C GLN A 57 -11.54 1.47 -1.87
N SER A 58 -12.16 1.90 -2.98
CA SER A 58 -12.36 3.31 -3.28
C SER A 58 -13.20 4.05 -2.23
N CYS A 59 -14.05 3.33 -1.50
CA CYS A 59 -14.88 3.92 -0.45
C CYS A 59 -14.11 4.14 0.87
N ASN A 60 -12.90 3.59 1.00
CA ASN A 60 -12.12 3.72 2.22
C ASN A 60 -11.30 5.01 2.21
N VAL A 61 -11.99 6.15 2.38
CA VAL A 61 -11.40 7.47 2.26
C VAL A 61 -10.32 7.72 3.32
N VAL A 62 -10.54 7.23 4.53
CA VAL A 62 -9.58 7.41 5.63
C VAL A 62 -8.27 6.70 5.31
N ALA A 63 -8.34 5.46 4.86
CA ALA A 63 -7.15 4.69 4.49
C ALA A 63 -6.43 5.34 3.32
N ILE A 64 -7.16 5.73 2.27
CA ILE A 64 -6.58 6.38 1.10
C ILE A 64 -5.84 7.65 1.49
N SER A 65 -6.45 8.47 2.34
CA SER A 65 -5.83 9.71 2.83
C SER A 65 -4.54 9.42 3.58
N PHE A 66 -4.54 8.40 4.42
CA PHE A 66 -3.34 7.99 5.16
C PHE A 66 -2.25 7.55 4.18
N TYR A 67 -2.56 6.66 3.23
CA TYR A 67 -1.56 6.18 2.28
C TYR A 67 -1.00 7.30 1.42
N ARG A 68 -1.85 8.23 1.00
CA ARG A 68 -1.37 9.40 0.24
C ARG A 68 -0.42 10.26 1.07
N SER A 69 -0.71 10.43 2.35
CA SER A 69 0.18 11.18 3.25
C SER A 69 1.53 10.49 3.42
N GLN A 70 1.58 9.19 3.22
CA GLN A 70 2.81 8.39 3.27
C GLN A 70 3.57 8.37 1.95
N GLY A 71 3.04 9.02 0.92
CA GLY A 71 3.69 9.13 -0.38
C GLY A 71 3.21 8.12 -1.42
N PHE A 72 2.17 7.37 -1.12
CA PHE A 72 1.57 6.45 -2.09
C PHE A 72 0.74 7.21 -3.12
N LYS A 73 0.69 6.69 -4.32
CA LYS A 73 -0.14 7.22 -5.40
C LYS A 73 -0.88 6.10 -6.11
N LEU A 74 -1.96 6.44 -6.77
CA LEU A 74 -2.75 5.48 -7.53
C LEU A 74 -1.93 4.97 -8.71
N ILE A 75 -1.80 3.65 -8.82
CA ILE A 75 -1.10 2.99 -9.91
C ILE A 75 -2.01 2.11 -10.77
N GLY A 76 -3.19 1.80 -10.28
CA GLY A 76 -4.14 0.99 -11.04
C GLY A 76 -5.44 0.82 -10.29
N PHE A 77 -6.40 0.21 -10.95
CA PHE A 77 -7.69 -0.10 -10.34
C PHE A 77 -8.32 -1.31 -11.04
N ASP A 78 -9.26 -1.95 -10.33
CA ASP A 78 -10.06 -3.03 -10.87
C ASP A 78 -11.53 -2.76 -10.55
N SER A 79 -12.34 -2.55 -11.58
CA SER A 79 -13.73 -2.17 -11.44
C SER A 79 -14.68 -3.36 -11.22
N CYS A 80 -14.17 -4.58 -11.22
CA CYS A 80 -14.97 -5.77 -11.03
C CYS A 80 -14.28 -6.80 -10.12
N CYS A 81 -13.42 -6.33 -9.21
CA CYS A 81 -12.66 -7.21 -8.31
C CYS A 81 -13.57 -7.96 -7.35
N TYR A 82 -14.57 -7.30 -6.81
CA TYR A 82 -15.46 -7.86 -5.79
C TYR A 82 -16.77 -8.33 -6.39
N THR A 83 -17.37 -7.53 -7.28
CA THR A 83 -18.62 -7.85 -7.97
C THR A 83 -18.59 -7.20 -9.36
N ASN A 84 -19.60 -7.53 -10.19
CA ASN A 84 -19.76 -6.85 -11.47
C ASN A 84 -20.31 -5.43 -11.32
N ARG A 85 -20.62 -4.99 -10.11
CA ARG A 85 -21.22 -3.70 -9.81
C ARG A 85 -20.36 -2.83 -8.89
N ASP A 86 -19.05 -3.05 -8.88
CA ASP A 86 -18.17 -2.33 -7.97
C ASP A 86 -18.23 -0.82 -8.16
N VAL A 87 -18.34 -0.36 -9.41
CA VAL A 87 -18.45 1.09 -9.70
C VAL A 87 -19.72 1.67 -9.09
N GLU A 88 -20.87 1.01 -9.31
CA GLU A 88 -22.15 1.45 -8.78
C GLU A 88 -22.20 1.42 -7.25
N ARG A 89 -21.50 0.47 -6.66
CA ARG A 89 -21.44 0.28 -5.21
C ARG A 89 -20.36 1.11 -4.56
N HIS A 90 -19.56 1.85 -5.31
CA HIS A 90 -18.43 2.64 -4.81
C HIS A 90 -17.38 1.77 -4.08
N GLU A 91 -17.15 0.57 -4.59
CA GLU A 91 -16.23 -0.41 -3.99
C GLU A 91 -15.16 -0.85 -4.99
N VAL A 92 -14.72 0.04 -5.85
CA VAL A 92 -13.65 -0.26 -6.82
C VAL A 92 -12.35 -0.52 -6.08
N ARG A 93 -11.62 -1.58 -6.46
CA ARG A 93 -10.29 -1.82 -5.91
C ARG A 93 -9.31 -0.83 -6.51
N PHE A 94 -8.61 -0.11 -5.64
CA PHE A 94 -7.50 0.73 -6.02
C PHE A 94 -6.19 0.06 -5.66
N ASP A 95 -5.23 0.13 -6.57
CA ASP A 95 -3.85 -0.27 -6.31
C ASP A 95 -3.02 0.99 -6.11
N LEU A 96 -2.34 1.06 -4.98
CA LEU A 96 -1.51 2.21 -4.62
C LEU A 96 -0.06 1.77 -4.55
N GLY A 97 0.85 2.65 -4.95
CA GLY A 97 2.27 2.37 -4.96
C GLY A 97 3.09 3.50 -4.37
N PHE A 98 4.09 3.11 -3.58
CA PHE A 98 5.13 4.01 -3.09
C PHE A 98 6.43 3.62 -3.80
N PHE A 99 6.95 4.50 -4.64
CA PHE A 99 8.14 4.23 -5.43
C PHE A 99 9.39 4.60 -4.63
N LEU A 100 10.33 3.64 -4.57
CA LEU A 100 11.60 3.87 -3.93
C LEU A 100 12.53 4.57 -4.92
N ASP A 101 13.40 5.42 -4.40
CA ASP A 101 14.36 6.11 -5.24
C ASP A 101 15.47 5.13 -5.65
N ASN A 102 15.22 4.45 -6.75
CA ASN A 102 16.12 3.47 -7.32
C ASN A 102 16.48 3.88 -8.74
N SER A 103 17.20 4.97 -8.88
CA SER A 103 17.59 5.46 -10.20
C SER A 103 18.34 4.41 -11.03
N SER A 104 19.07 3.51 -10.35
CA SER A 104 19.74 2.40 -11.00
C SER A 104 18.80 1.34 -11.56
N GLN A 105 17.53 1.36 -11.14
CA GLN A 105 16.50 0.44 -11.58
C GLN A 105 15.55 1.06 -12.60
N ALA A 106 15.83 2.27 -13.03
CA ALA A 106 15.05 2.90 -14.09
C ALA A 106 15.05 2.00 -15.32
N ILE A 107 13.88 1.84 -15.92
CA ILE A 107 13.75 1.09 -17.16
C ILE A 107 14.54 1.81 -18.23
N LYS A 108 15.44 1.09 -18.86
CA LYS A 108 16.19 1.64 -19.98
C LYS A 108 15.59 1.10 -21.26
N PRO A 109 15.25 1.97 -22.17
CA PRO A 109 14.72 1.54 -23.46
C PRO A 109 15.74 0.71 -24.23
#